data_c454ed2fcc87bab7d0b85bca2f6281f8
#
_entry.id   c454ed2fcc87bab7d0b85bca2f6281f8
#
_cell.length_a   1.000
_cell.length_b   1.000
_cell.length_c   1.000
_cell.angle_alpha   90.00
_cell.angle_beta   90.00
_cell.angle_gamma   90.00
#
_symmetry.space_group_name_H-M   'P 1'
#
loop_
_entity.id
_entity.type
_entity.pdbx_description
1 polymer ?
#
loop_
_entity_poly.entity_id
_entity_poly.type
_entity_poly.pdbx_seq_one_letter_code
_entity_poly.pdbx_strand_id
1 'polypeptide(L)'
;MSGEVETSLEISGSRRIQRSLDCGRNYKVRQATRTLFAHLIICHDGRPQSASMNMAIDEALLESASIPTIRFYRWRSAAVSFGYFGRFSDVASYAPERDLVRRWTGGGIVFHGNDLTYSTIIPASDPVFNQSSITIYQRIHHALADAFKGVGERAIVAGGGDPGGRGMRNGLSASGHNCFANPVRADVMIDGRKIAGAAQRRTRSGLLQQGSIQGISLKAGFAESFAEALSANCSDSDINEEILNRARELAQRKYGTESWLRKR
;
A
#
# COMPACT_ATOMS: atom_id res chain seq x y z
N MET A 1 -4.12 -45.83 -54.49
CA MET A 1 -4.99 -44.83 -53.84
C MET A 1 -4.69 -44.86 -52.36
N SER A 2 -3.81 -43.99 -51.94
CA SER A 2 -3.53 -43.70 -50.55
C SER A 2 -2.68 -42.43 -50.52
N GLY A 3 -3.21 -41.40 -50.05
CA GLY A 3 -2.54 -40.13 -49.87
C GLY A 3 -3.59 -39.03 -49.62
N GLU A 4 -3.48 -38.34 -48.55
CA GLU A 4 -4.22 -37.15 -48.11
C GLU A 4 -5.10 -37.31 -46.86
N VAL A 5 -4.47 -37.46 -45.68
CA VAL A 5 -5.14 -37.17 -44.39
C VAL A 5 -4.20 -36.58 -43.33
N GLU A 6 -2.92 -36.29 -43.59
CA GLU A 6 -1.99 -35.88 -42.53
C GLU A 6 -1.67 -34.40 -42.36
N THR A 7 -2.18 -33.52 -43.21
CA THR A 7 -1.81 -32.08 -43.22
C THR A 7 -2.76 -31.17 -42.43
N SER A 8 -3.88 -31.67 -41.92
CA SER A 8 -4.91 -30.83 -41.28
C SER A 8 -4.77 -30.61 -39.78
N LEU A 9 -4.02 -31.46 -39.08
CA LEU A 9 -3.91 -31.40 -37.60
C LEU A 9 -2.77 -30.50 -37.09
N GLU A 10 -1.68 -30.34 -37.81
CA GLU A 10 -0.55 -29.49 -37.41
C GLU A 10 -0.86 -28.00 -37.53
N ILE A 11 -1.66 -27.59 -38.52
CA ILE A 11 -2.04 -26.16 -38.70
C ILE A 11 -2.99 -25.67 -37.61
N SER A 12 -3.80 -26.58 -37.05
CA SER A 12 -4.74 -26.24 -35.95
C SER A 12 -4.02 -26.04 -34.61
N GLY A 13 -3.00 -26.86 -34.32
CA GLY A 13 -2.21 -26.72 -33.09
C GLY A 13 -1.37 -25.45 -33.04
N SER A 14 -0.72 -25.11 -34.16
CA SER A 14 0.15 -23.93 -34.26
C SER A 14 -0.65 -22.63 -34.11
N ARG A 15 -1.84 -22.53 -34.71
CA ARG A 15 -2.72 -21.36 -34.57
C ARG A 15 -3.30 -21.20 -33.16
N ARG A 16 -3.52 -22.28 -32.43
CA ARG A 16 -4.02 -22.24 -31.06
C ARG A 16 -2.96 -21.79 -30.07
N ILE A 17 -1.71 -22.25 -30.23
CA ILE A 17 -0.57 -21.80 -29.44
C ILE A 17 -0.25 -20.33 -29.73
N GLN A 18 -0.26 -19.91 -31.00
CA GLN A 18 0.01 -18.52 -31.38
C GLN A 18 -1.08 -17.57 -30.82
N ARG A 19 -2.37 -17.94 -30.88
CA ARG A 19 -3.46 -17.15 -30.27
C ARG A 19 -3.36 -17.07 -28.76
N SER A 20 -2.90 -18.10 -28.08
CA SER A 20 -2.66 -18.09 -26.63
C SER A 20 -1.50 -17.18 -26.27
N LEU A 21 -0.40 -17.20 -27.03
CA LEU A 21 0.74 -16.32 -26.85
C LEU A 21 0.41 -14.85 -27.15
N ASP A 22 -0.40 -14.59 -28.18
CA ASP A 22 -0.85 -13.25 -28.55
C ASP A 22 -1.87 -12.72 -27.54
N CYS A 23 -2.75 -13.56 -27.00
CA CYS A 23 -3.69 -13.19 -25.94
C CYS A 23 -2.93 -12.84 -24.65
N GLY A 24 -1.93 -13.63 -24.27
CA GLY A 24 -1.06 -13.33 -23.11
C GLY A 24 -0.23 -12.06 -23.28
N ARG A 25 0.31 -11.84 -24.49
CA ARG A 25 1.05 -10.61 -24.83
C ARG A 25 0.13 -9.40 -24.82
N ASN A 26 -1.04 -9.45 -25.43
CA ASN A 26 -2.04 -8.39 -25.41
C ASN A 26 -2.60 -8.11 -24.02
N TYR A 27 -2.75 -9.13 -23.17
CA TYR A 27 -3.15 -8.97 -21.77
C TYR A 27 -2.07 -8.22 -20.97
N LYS A 28 -0.80 -8.62 -21.06
CA LYS A 28 0.33 -7.92 -20.42
C LYS A 28 0.49 -6.47 -20.90
N VAL A 29 0.35 -6.23 -22.20
CA VAL A 29 0.39 -4.87 -22.77
C VAL A 29 -0.78 -4.01 -22.28
N ARG A 30 -2.00 -4.57 -22.21
CA ARG A 30 -3.17 -3.86 -21.66
C ARG A 30 -3.06 -3.62 -20.15
N GLN A 31 -2.39 -4.49 -19.42
CA GLN A 31 -2.14 -4.32 -17.99
C GLN A 31 -1.07 -3.24 -17.77
N ALA A 32 0.01 -3.23 -18.54
CA ALA A 32 1.07 -2.21 -18.49
C ALA A 32 0.55 -0.78 -18.74
N THR A 33 -0.47 -0.60 -19.59
CA THR A 33 -1.13 0.70 -19.82
C THR A 33 -2.07 1.13 -18.68
N ARG A 34 -2.40 0.25 -17.73
CA ARG A 34 -3.29 0.52 -16.59
C ARG A 34 -2.56 0.66 -15.27
N THR A 35 -1.32 0.18 -15.15
CA THR A 35 -0.54 0.22 -13.91
C THR A 35 -0.10 1.64 -13.57
N LEU A 36 0.17 1.86 -12.28
CA LEU A 36 0.57 3.18 -11.77
C LEU A 36 2.03 3.49 -12.10
N PHE A 37 2.91 2.49 -11.96
CA PHE A 37 4.36 2.64 -12.13
C PHE A 37 4.87 1.87 -13.35
N ALA A 38 5.89 2.41 -14.01
CA ALA A 38 6.62 1.71 -15.07
C ALA A 38 7.51 0.59 -14.51
N HIS A 39 8.10 0.83 -13.34
CA HIS A 39 8.88 -0.14 -12.56
C HIS A 39 8.58 0.07 -11.08
N LEU A 40 8.56 -1.00 -10.27
CA LEU A 40 8.31 -0.97 -8.83
C LEU A 40 9.28 -1.91 -8.12
N ILE A 41 9.98 -1.41 -7.11
CA ILE A 41 10.77 -2.22 -6.21
C ILE A 41 9.87 -2.71 -5.07
N ILE A 42 9.94 -4.01 -4.75
CA ILE A 42 9.24 -4.62 -3.62
C ILE A 42 10.25 -4.87 -2.51
N CYS A 43 9.99 -4.33 -1.33
CA CYS A 43 10.77 -4.60 -0.13
C CYS A 43 9.92 -5.35 0.89
N HIS A 44 10.38 -6.51 1.31
CA HIS A 44 9.81 -7.25 2.43
C HIS A 44 10.73 -7.13 3.65
N ASP A 45 10.18 -6.70 4.79
CA ASP A 45 10.95 -6.78 6.03
C ASP A 45 11.09 -8.24 6.44
N GLY A 46 12.31 -8.72 6.58
CA GLY A 46 12.59 -10.09 7.00
C GLY A 46 12.11 -10.42 8.42
N ARG A 47 11.84 -9.39 9.23
CA ARG A 47 11.31 -9.51 10.61
C ARG A 47 10.61 -8.23 11.05
N PRO A 48 9.62 -8.35 11.97
CA PRO A 48 8.91 -7.19 12.52
C PRO A 48 9.85 -6.21 13.22
N GLN A 49 9.63 -4.91 13.00
CA GLN A 49 10.41 -3.81 13.58
C GLN A 49 9.65 -3.08 14.70
N SER A 50 10.37 -2.30 15.52
CA SER A 50 9.75 -1.40 16.50
C SER A 50 8.97 -0.28 15.80
N ALA A 51 8.06 0.35 16.53
CA ALA A 51 7.24 1.44 15.99
C ALA A 51 8.10 2.61 15.46
N SER A 52 9.12 3.03 16.21
CA SER A 52 10.04 4.09 15.78
C SER A 52 10.87 3.69 14.56
N MET A 53 11.33 2.42 14.50
CA MET A 53 12.14 1.93 13.40
C MET A 53 11.32 1.81 12.10
N ASN A 54 10.06 1.36 12.18
CA ASN A 54 9.17 1.31 11.01
C ASN A 54 9.01 2.69 10.36
N MET A 55 8.77 3.73 11.16
CA MET A 55 8.65 5.10 10.65
C MET A 55 9.98 5.63 10.10
N ALA A 56 11.08 5.26 10.73
CA ALA A 56 12.41 5.69 10.32
C ALA A 56 12.85 5.06 8.99
N ILE A 57 12.56 3.78 8.77
CA ILE A 57 12.84 3.09 7.49
C ILE A 57 12.07 3.75 6.35
N ASP A 58 10.80 4.07 6.55
CA ASP A 58 9.97 4.71 5.52
C ASP A 58 10.52 6.09 5.12
N GLU A 59 11.03 6.87 6.10
CA GLU A 59 11.65 8.16 5.80
C GLU A 59 13.01 7.99 5.12
N ALA A 60 13.85 7.04 5.57
CA ALA A 60 15.15 6.76 4.96
C ALA A 60 15.00 6.29 3.49
N LEU A 61 13.99 5.44 3.21
CA LEU A 61 13.65 5.05 1.85
C LEU A 61 13.24 6.26 1.01
N LEU A 62 12.44 7.18 1.55
CA LEU A 62 12.04 8.39 0.81
C LEU A 62 13.23 9.32 0.51
N GLU A 63 14.22 9.37 1.40
CA GLU A 63 15.43 10.17 1.19
C GLU A 63 16.33 9.62 0.09
N SER A 64 16.33 8.29 -0.14
CA SER A 64 17.29 7.60 -1.02
C SER A 64 16.69 6.98 -2.28
N ALA A 65 15.37 6.76 -2.34
CA ALA A 65 14.76 6.07 -3.48
C ALA A 65 14.88 6.86 -4.77
N SER A 66 15.33 6.19 -5.84
CA SER A 66 15.35 6.68 -7.23
C SER A 66 14.27 6.03 -8.10
N ILE A 67 13.70 4.91 -7.65
CA ILE A 67 12.64 4.15 -8.30
C ILE A 67 11.49 4.01 -7.30
N PRO A 68 10.21 4.07 -7.75
CA PRO A 68 9.07 3.78 -6.90
C PRO A 68 9.25 2.46 -6.15
N THR A 69 9.00 2.49 -4.85
CA THR A 69 9.22 1.35 -3.96
C THR A 69 7.97 1.11 -3.12
N ILE A 70 7.58 -0.14 -2.99
CA ILE A 70 6.58 -0.56 -2.00
C ILE A 70 7.26 -1.43 -0.95
N ARG A 71 7.07 -1.09 0.32
CA ARG A 71 7.58 -1.83 1.47
C ARG A 71 6.41 -2.46 2.20
N PHE A 72 6.49 -3.77 2.50
CA PHE A 72 5.56 -4.50 3.34
C PHE A 72 6.21 -4.86 4.67
N TYR A 73 5.53 -4.57 5.78
CA TYR A 73 6.09 -4.80 7.10
C TYR A 73 5.03 -5.07 8.17
N ARG A 74 5.52 -5.59 9.30
CA ARG A 74 4.75 -5.86 10.51
C ARG A 74 5.37 -5.16 11.71
N TRP A 75 4.64 -5.12 12.79
CA TRP A 75 5.02 -4.50 14.04
C TRP A 75 5.54 -5.54 15.02
N ARG A 76 6.66 -5.26 15.68
CA ARG A 76 7.27 -6.17 16.65
C ARG A 76 6.40 -6.37 17.90
N SER A 77 5.67 -5.34 18.30
CA SER A 77 4.78 -5.27 19.46
C SER A 77 3.48 -4.59 19.08
N ALA A 78 2.45 -4.75 19.88
CA ALA A 78 1.23 -3.97 19.74
C ALA A 78 1.57 -2.47 19.79
N ALA A 79 1.13 -1.69 18.80
CA ALA A 79 1.49 -0.29 18.68
C ALA A 79 0.26 0.59 18.39
N VAL A 80 0.39 1.88 18.67
CA VAL A 80 -0.52 2.91 18.23
C VAL A 80 0.28 3.97 17.47
N SER A 81 -0.06 4.16 16.20
CA SER A 81 0.46 5.27 15.44
C SER A 81 -0.57 6.37 15.26
N PHE A 82 -0.16 7.62 15.30
CA PHE A 82 -1.04 8.77 15.06
C PHE A 82 -0.39 9.78 14.12
N GLY A 83 -1.23 10.51 13.40
CA GLY A 83 -0.75 11.40 12.34
C GLY A 83 0.05 12.59 12.86
N TYR A 84 0.80 13.23 11.95
CA TYR A 84 1.68 14.37 12.24
C TYR A 84 1.00 15.49 13.03
N PHE A 85 -0.27 15.79 12.74
CA PHE A 85 -1.07 16.85 13.36
C PHE A 85 -1.88 16.38 14.58
N GLY A 86 -1.83 15.07 14.92
CA GLY A 86 -2.53 14.51 16.08
C GLY A 86 -1.94 14.99 17.40
N ARG A 87 -2.72 15.03 18.46
CA ARG A 87 -2.25 15.40 19.79
C ARG A 87 -1.84 14.16 20.57
N PHE A 88 -0.74 14.26 21.31
CA PHE A 88 -0.28 13.18 22.18
C PHE A 88 -1.32 12.81 23.24
N SER A 89 -2.06 13.81 23.76
CA SER A 89 -3.15 13.58 24.72
C SER A 89 -4.20 12.58 24.25
N ASP A 90 -4.41 12.50 22.93
CA ASP A 90 -5.45 11.62 22.34
C ASP A 90 -5.02 10.12 22.34
N VAL A 91 -3.75 9.86 22.59
CA VAL A 91 -3.17 8.49 22.58
C VAL A 91 -2.44 8.13 23.89
N ALA A 92 -2.24 9.06 24.80
CA ALA A 92 -1.44 8.88 26.00
C ALA A 92 -1.92 7.72 26.89
N SER A 93 -3.23 7.47 26.96
CA SER A 93 -3.82 6.38 27.73
C SER A 93 -3.43 4.98 27.24
N TYR A 94 -2.94 4.84 26.00
CA TYR A 94 -2.52 3.56 25.44
C TYR A 94 -1.05 3.22 25.71
N ALA A 95 -0.25 4.19 26.22
CA ALA A 95 1.18 4.01 26.48
C ALA A 95 1.56 2.82 27.39
N PRO A 96 0.76 2.44 28.42
CA PRO A 96 1.11 1.29 29.25
C PRO A 96 1.06 -0.07 28.52
N GLU A 97 0.28 -0.17 27.45
CA GLU A 97 0.00 -1.43 26.77
C GLU A 97 0.55 -1.49 25.33
N ARG A 98 0.94 -0.34 24.78
CA ARG A 98 1.29 -0.22 23.36
C ARG A 98 2.44 0.74 23.12
N ASP A 99 3.27 0.41 22.13
CA ASP A 99 4.27 1.35 21.62
C ASP A 99 3.58 2.51 20.91
N LEU A 100 3.85 3.74 21.34
CA LEU A 100 3.30 4.92 20.70
C LEU A 100 4.29 5.51 19.68
N VAL A 101 3.81 5.88 18.51
CA VAL A 101 4.63 6.58 17.52
C VAL A 101 3.82 7.64 16.75
N ARG A 102 4.41 8.82 16.59
CA ARG A 102 3.92 9.85 15.70
C ARG A 102 4.45 9.61 14.29
N ARG A 103 3.55 9.46 13.31
CA ARG A 103 3.94 9.35 11.89
C ARG A 103 4.33 10.71 11.33
N TRP A 104 5.16 10.69 10.30
CA TRP A 104 5.42 11.89 9.50
C TRP A 104 4.27 12.22 8.53
N THR A 105 3.49 11.23 8.13
CA THR A 105 2.26 11.38 7.37
C THR A 105 1.12 11.92 8.24
N GLY A 106 0.07 12.41 7.61
CA GLY A 106 -1.15 12.85 8.32
C GLY A 106 -2.01 11.70 8.84
N GLY A 107 -3.33 11.92 8.84
CA GLY A 107 -4.33 10.93 9.24
C GLY A 107 -4.58 10.89 10.75
N GLY A 108 -5.50 10.02 11.17
CA GLY A 108 -5.90 9.82 12.56
C GLY A 108 -5.09 8.76 13.30
N ILE A 109 -5.69 8.15 14.30
CA ILE A 109 -5.11 7.11 15.16
C ILE A 109 -5.31 5.74 14.49
N VAL A 110 -4.26 4.93 14.45
CA VAL A 110 -4.29 3.55 13.94
C VAL A 110 -3.70 2.62 14.98
N PHE A 111 -4.45 1.57 15.32
CA PHE A 111 -4.01 0.49 16.19
C PHE A 111 -3.38 -0.61 15.35
N HIS A 112 -2.18 -1.04 15.74
CA HIS A 112 -1.39 -2.05 15.05
C HIS A 112 -1.19 -3.29 15.92
N GLY A 113 -1.07 -4.43 15.27
CA GLY A 113 -0.82 -5.74 15.88
C GLY A 113 -0.71 -6.80 14.80
N ASN A 114 -1.83 -7.35 14.36
CA ASN A 114 -1.87 -8.39 13.32
C ASN A 114 -2.09 -7.83 11.91
N ASP A 115 -2.06 -6.52 11.74
CA ASP A 115 -2.21 -5.87 10.44
C ASP A 115 -0.98 -6.09 9.53
N LEU A 116 -1.21 -6.05 8.22
CA LEU A 116 -0.16 -5.83 7.24
C LEU A 116 -0.09 -4.33 6.97
N THR A 117 1.04 -3.73 7.28
CA THR A 117 1.30 -2.33 6.93
C THR A 117 2.11 -2.27 5.63
N TYR A 118 1.80 -1.29 4.79
CA TYR A 118 2.59 -1.01 3.60
C TYR A 118 2.97 0.47 3.53
N SER A 119 4.10 0.75 2.90
CA SER A 119 4.51 2.10 2.54
C SER A 119 4.85 2.15 1.06
N THR A 120 4.24 3.10 0.33
CA THR A 120 4.61 3.38 -1.06
C THR A 120 5.44 4.65 -1.10
N ILE A 121 6.63 4.54 -1.63
CA ILE A 121 7.61 5.61 -1.78
C ILE A 121 7.68 5.97 -3.26
N ILE A 122 7.40 7.23 -3.60
CA ILE A 122 7.42 7.75 -4.97
C ILE A 122 8.44 8.88 -5.02
N PRO A 123 9.63 8.67 -5.61
CA PRO A 123 10.64 9.72 -5.73
C PRO A 123 10.14 10.87 -6.58
N ALA A 124 10.65 12.09 -6.34
CA ALA A 124 10.24 13.28 -7.08
C ALA A 124 10.63 13.22 -8.58
N SER A 125 11.59 12.37 -8.93
CA SER A 125 12.00 12.10 -10.31
C SER A 125 11.01 11.25 -11.11
N ASP A 126 10.12 10.49 -10.42
CA ASP A 126 9.13 9.65 -11.10
C ASP A 126 7.97 10.48 -11.65
N PRO A 127 7.52 10.25 -12.90
CA PRO A 127 6.42 11.00 -13.49
C PRO A 127 5.11 10.95 -12.71
N VAL A 128 4.85 9.88 -11.94
CA VAL A 128 3.67 9.75 -11.08
C VAL A 128 3.65 10.83 -10.00
N PHE A 129 4.81 11.28 -9.53
CA PHE A 129 4.90 12.36 -8.55
C PHE A 129 4.23 13.65 -9.02
N ASN A 130 4.16 13.92 -10.33
CA ASN A 130 3.48 15.11 -10.87
C ASN A 130 1.94 15.07 -10.74
N GLN A 131 1.37 13.91 -10.42
CA GLN A 131 -0.06 13.79 -10.19
C GLN A 131 -0.45 14.37 -8.81
N SER A 132 -1.73 14.71 -8.64
CA SER A 132 -2.23 15.16 -7.35
C SER A 132 -2.16 14.03 -6.29
N SER A 133 -1.96 14.40 -5.02
CA SER A 133 -1.93 13.43 -3.93
C SER A 133 -3.20 12.57 -3.86
N ILE A 134 -4.36 13.15 -4.13
CA ILE A 134 -5.62 12.40 -4.13
C ILE A 134 -5.69 11.42 -5.30
N THR A 135 -5.20 11.77 -6.48
CA THR A 135 -5.15 10.86 -7.63
C THR A 135 -4.24 9.67 -7.35
N ILE A 136 -3.05 9.91 -6.79
CA ILE A 136 -2.11 8.86 -6.39
C ILE A 136 -2.75 7.94 -5.35
N TYR A 137 -3.37 8.52 -4.31
CA TYR A 137 -4.07 7.79 -3.26
C TYR A 137 -5.13 6.85 -3.85
N GLN A 138 -5.99 7.37 -4.71
CA GLN A 138 -7.05 6.61 -5.37
C GLN A 138 -6.48 5.48 -6.21
N ARG A 139 -5.45 5.73 -7.02
CA ARG A 139 -4.84 4.71 -7.89
C ARG A 139 -4.20 3.59 -7.09
N ILE A 140 -3.50 3.88 -5.99
CA ILE A 140 -2.93 2.86 -5.10
C ILE A 140 -4.05 2.03 -4.46
N HIS A 141 -5.12 2.65 -3.99
CA HIS A 141 -6.22 1.92 -3.37
C HIS A 141 -7.10 1.15 -4.39
N HIS A 142 -7.19 1.59 -5.64
CA HIS A 142 -7.78 0.78 -6.71
C HIS A 142 -6.95 -0.47 -6.98
N ALA A 143 -5.61 -0.35 -7.07
CA ALA A 143 -4.74 -1.51 -7.21
C ALA A 143 -4.86 -2.48 -6.02
N LEU A 144 -4.96 -1.95 -4.79
CA LEU A 144 -5.20 -2.76 -3.60
C LEU A 144 -6.56 -3.48 -3.65
N ALA A 145 -7.61 -2.80 -4.07
CA ALA A 145 -8.92 -3.42 -4.25
C ALA A 145 -8.92 -4.50 -5.35
N ASP A 146 -8.16 -4.30 -6.42
CA ASP A 146 -8.01 -5.29 -7.48
C ASP A 146 -7.21 -6.52 -7.02
N ALA A 147 -6.19 -6.34 -6.17
CA ALA A 147 -5.50 -7.46 -5.50
C ALA A 147 -6.46 -8.28 -4.62
N PHE A 148 -7.34 -7.63 -3.86
CA PHE A 148 -8.38 -8.32 -3.09
C PHE A 148 -9.36 -9.09 -3.97
N LYS A 149 -9.80 -8.52 -5.09
CA LYS A 149 -10.66 -9.22 -6.06
C LYS A 149 -9.96 -10.45 -6.67
N GLY A 150 -8.65 -10.35 -6.91
CA GLY A 150 -7.83 -11.46 -7.41
C GLY A 150 -7.81 -12.67 -6.46
N VAL A 151 -8.02 -12.48 -5.16
CA VAL A 151 -8.13 -13.56 -4.16
C VAL A 151 -9.58 -13.92 -3.78
N GLY A 152 -10.57 -13.37 -4.52
CA GLY A 152 -11.99 -13.71 -4.38
C GLY A 152 -12.79 -12.79 -3.44
N GLU A 153 -12.21 -11.71 -2.95
CA GLU A 153 -12.90 -10.76 -2.08
C GLU A 153 -13.67 -9.69 -2.87
N ARG A 154 -14.82 -9.24 -2.37
CA ARG A 154 -15.64 -8.19 -3.00
C ARG A 154 -15.19 -6.79 -2.54
N ALA A 155 -13.96 -6.44 -2.85
CA ALA A 155 -13.41 -5.15 -2.47
C ALA A 155 -13.87 -4.02 -3.40
N ILE A 156 -14.20 -2.87 -2.80
CA ILE A 156 -14.52 -1.62 -3.48
C ILE A 156 -13.73 -0.47 -2.88
N VAL A 157 -13.56 0.60 -3.65
CA VAL A 157 -12.97 1.85 -3.17
C VAL A 157 -14.09 2.82 -2.81
N ALA A 158 -14.13 3.32 -1.58
CA ALA A 158 -15.17 4.20 -1.08
C ALA A 158 -15.27 5.50 -1.89
N GLY A 159 -16.49 5.90 -2.29
CA GLY A 159 -16.74 7.12 -3.07
C GLY A 159 -16.33 7.04 -4.54
N GLY A 160 -15.92 5.87 -5.06
CA GLY A 160 -15.87 5.54 -6.47
C GLY A 160 -17.29 5.14 -6.88
N GLY A 161 -17.93 5.94 -7.76
CA GLY A 161 -19.34 5.82 -8.06
C GLY A 161 -19.78 4.41 -8.47
N ASP A 162 -20.59 3.81 -7.63
CA ASP A 162 -21.56 2.80 -8.03
C ASP A 162 -22.83 3.56 -8.46
N PRO A 163 -23.31 3.44 -9.70
CA PRO A 163 -24.49 4.19 -10.18
C PRO A 163 -25.80 3.83 -9.48
N GLY A 164 -25.79 2.93 -8.49
CA GLY A 164 -26.97 2.42 -7.76
C GLY A 164 -26.97 2.64 -6.24
N GLY A 165 -25.91 3.17 -5.65
CA GLY A 165 -25.82 3.35 -4.20
C GLY A 165 -26.43 4.66 -3.72
N ARG A 166 -27.56 4.60 -3.03
CA ARG A 166 -28.14 5.74 -2.28
C ARG A 166 -27.07 6.26 -1.29
N GLY A 167 -26.69 7.53 -1.46
CA GLY A 167 -25.70 8.20 -0.61
C GLY A 167 -26.00 7.99 0.88
N MET A 168 -25.08 7.36 1.59
CA MET A 168 -25.06 7.38 3.05
C MET A 168 -24.86 8.82 3.51
N ARG A 169 -25.92 9.42 4.03
CA ARG A 169 -25.89 10.71 4.71
C ARG A 169 -25.01 10.55 5.97
N ASN A 170 -24.01 11.42 6.09
CA ASN A 170 -23.17 11.55 7.27
C ASN A 170 -24.02 11.70 8.54
N GLY A 171 -24.09 10.61 9.31
CA GLY A 171 -24.45 10.70 10.73
C GLY A 171 -23.19 11.11 11.50
N LEU A 172 -23.12 12.35 11.93
CA LEU A 172 -22.14 12.82 12.91
C LEU A 172 -22.38 12.08 14.23
N SER A 173 -21.58 11.05 14.50
CA SER A 173 -21.42 10.51 15.84
C SER A 173 -20.11 11.06 16.41
N ALA A 174 -20.28 11.98 17.35
CA ALA A 174 -19.21 12.54 18.16
C ALA A 174 -18.81 11.51 19.23
N SER A 175 -17.79 10.70 18.94
CA SER A 175 -16.91 10.05 19.93
C SER A 175 -16.02 9.01 19.23
N GLY A 176 -14.75 9.32 19.07
CA GLY A 176 -13.74 8.35 18.66
C GLY A 176 -12.89 8.76 17.47
N HIS A 177 -11.68 9.24 17.76
CA HIS A 177 -10.64 9.61 16.79
C HIS A 177 -10.01 8.38 16.09
N ASN A 178 -10.71 7.25 16.00
CA ASN A 178 -10.21 6.03 15.38
C ASN A 178 -10.39 6.10 13.85
N CYS A 179 -9.30 6.15 13.12
CA CYS A 179 -9.26 6.28 11.65
C CYS A 179 -9.97 5.14 10.91
N PHE A 180 -10.09 3.95 11.55
CA PHE A 180 -10.80 2.81 10.98
C PHE A 180 -12.32 2.83 11.23
N ALA A 181 -12.80 3.62 12.19
CA ALA A 181 -14.24 3.75 12.46
C ALA A 181 -14.99 4.56 11.40
N ASN A 182 -14.32 5.51 10.75
CA ASN A 182 -14.94 6.41 9.77
C ASN A 182 -14.24 6.27 8.40
N PRO A 183 -14.88 5.62 7.40
CA PRO A 183 -14.36 5.57 6.05
C PRO A 183 -14.24 6.97 5.46
N VAL A 184 -13.09 7.29 4.88
CA VAL A 184 -12.91 8.48 4.08
C VAL A 184 -12.95 8.11 2.59
N ARG A 185 -13.13 9.13 1.74
CA ARG A 185 -13.12 8.93 0.29
C ARG A 185 -11.85 8.18 -0.13
N ALA A 186 -12.04 7.14 -0.94
CA ALA A 186 -11.00 6.26 -1.48
C ALA A 186 -10.37 5.24 -0.50
N ASP A 187 -10.93 5.02 0.67
CA ASP A 187 -10.59 3.85 1.49
C ASP A 187 -11.07 2.54 0.84
N VAL A 188 -10.38 1.42 1.14
CA VAL A 188 -10.81 0.10 0.63
C VAL A 188 -11.78 -0.54 1.59
N MET A 189 -12.93 -0.95 1.05
CA MET A 189 -14.04 -1.54 1.77
C MET A 189 -14.31 -2.97 1.29
N ILE A 190 -14.65 -3.88 2.21
CA ILE A 190 -15.18 -5.22 1.91
C ILE A 190 -16.43 -5.40 2.78
N ASP A 191 -17.54 -5.78 2.17
CA ASP A 191 -18.84 -6.01 2.83
C ASP A 191 -19.24 -4.84 3.76
N GLY A 192 -19.06 -3.61 3.29
CA GLY A 192 -19.41 -2.39 4.03
C GLY A 192 -18.44 -2.01 5.16
N ARG A 193 -17.37 -2.80 5.41
CA ARG A 193 -16.35 -2.53 6.43
C ARG A 193 -15.09 -1.96 5.79
N LYS A 194 -14.49 -0.97 6.44
CA LYS A 194 -13.16 -0.48 6.06
C LYS A 194 -12.11 -1.54 6.38
N ILE A 195 -11.39 -1.97 5.35
CA ILE A 195 -10.29 -2.95 5.45
C ILE A 195 -8.94 -2.27 5.32
N ALA A 196 -8.84 -1.22 4.51
CA ALA A 196 -7.60 -0.48 4.41
C ALA A 196 -7.83 1.02 4.28
N GLY A 197 -6.91 1.77 4.84
CA GLY A 197 -6.79 3.21 4.71
C GLY A 197 -5.33 3.62 4.77
N ALA A 198 -5.03 4.83 4.31
CA ALA A 198 -3.67 5.34 4.26
C ALA A 198 -3.59 6.83 4.58
N ALA A 199 -2.38 7.32 4.73
CA ALA A 199 -2.07 8.75 4.84
C ALA A 199 -0.82 9.07 4.04
N GLN A 200 -0.72 10.31 3.58
CA GLN A 200 0.37 10.74 2.72
C GLN A 200 1.19 11.87 3.32
N ARG A 201 2.45 11.93 2.92
CA ARG A 201 3.35 13.06 3.07
C ARG A 201 4.01 13.35 1.73
N ARG A 202 3.84 14.56 1.22
CA ARG A 202 4.57 15.04 0.04
C ARG A 202 5.68 15.96 0.50
N THR A 203 6.88 15.76 -0.02
CA THR A 203 8.08 16.56 0.24
C THR A 203 8.72 16.98 -1.08
N ARG A 204 9.85 17.69 -1.04
CA ARG A 204 10.64 17.99 -2.24
C ARG A 204 11.31 16.74 -2.83
N SER A 205 11.64 15.75 -1.97
CA SER A 205 12.28 14.49 -2.39
C SER A 205 11.31 13.48 -2.99
N GLY A 206 10.00 13.59 -2.70
CA GLY A 206 9.01 12.65 -3.19
C GLY A 206 7.75 12.59 -2.33
N LEU A 207 6.98 11.53 -2.51
CA LEU A 207 5.76 11.25 -1.78
C LEU A 207 5.88 9.92 -1.02
N LEU A 208 5.55 9.94 0.25
CA LEU A 208 5.35 8.76 1.08
C LEU A 208 3.85 8.56 1.32
N GLN A 209 3.33 7.36 1.01
CA GLN A 209 2.01 6.91 1.44
C GLN A 209 2.17 5.71 2.38
N GLN A 210 1.67 5.83 3.60
CA GLN A 210 1.62 4.75 4.60
C GLN A 210 0.19 4.25 4.74
N GLY A 211 -0.04 2.95 4.57
CA GLY A 211 -1.34 2.31 4.68
C GLY A 211 -1.32 1.09 5.58
N SER A 212 -2.47 0.77 6.15
CA SER A 212 -2.67 -0.41 7.01
C SER A 212 -3.85 -1.21 6.49
N ILE A 213 -3.69 -2.54 6.43
CA ILE A 213 -4.70 -3.51 6.01
C ILE A 213 -5.08 -4.32 7.25
N GLN A 214 -6.34 -4.25 7.66
CA GLN A 214 -6.84 -4.79 8.94
C GLN A 214 -8.14 -5.57 8.77
N GLY A 215 -8.41 -6.44 9.75
CA GLY A 215 -9.71 -7.11 9.88
C GLY A 215 -9.99 -8.18 8.83
N ILE A 216 -8.97 -8.65 8.13
CA ILE A 216 -9.06 -9.72 7.14
C ILE A 216 -7.81 -10.61 7.20
N SER A 217 -8.00 -11.92 6.98
CA SER A 217 -6.89 -12.85 6.82
C SER A 217 -6.36 -12.77 5.38
N LEU A 218 -5.11 -12.39 5.24
CA LEU A 218 -4.46 -12.29 3.94
C LEU A 218 -3.91 -13.65 3.51
N LYS A 219 -4.18 -14.05 2.28
CA LYS A 219 -3.61 -15.26 1.66
C LYS A 219 -2.14 -15.04 1.34
N ALA A 220 -1.38 -16.14 1.27
CA ALA A 220 0.00 -16.09 0.76
C ALA A 220 0.03 -15.49 -0.66
N GLY A 221 1.04 -14.70 -0.97
CA GLY A 221 1.17 -14.01 -2.26
C GLY A 221 0.32 -12.74 -2.43
N PHE A 222 -0.40 -12.31 -1.39
CA PHE A 222 -1.24 -11.10 -1.48
C PHE A 222 -0.40 -9.82 -1.67
N ALA A 223 0.74 -9.71 -0.99
CA ALA A 223 1.63 -8.55 -1.11
C ALA A 223 2.18 -8.41 -2.54
N GLU A 224 2.58 -9.52 -3.12
CA GLU A 224 3.04 -9.63 -4.50
C GLU A 224 1.93 -9.25 -5.48
N SER A 225 0.72 -9.80 -5.31
CA SER A 225 -0.44 -9.45 -6.15
C SER A 225 -0.79 -7.97 -6.07
N PHE A 226 -0.62 -7.34 -4.91
CA PHE A 226 -0.83 -5.91 -4.76
C PHE A 226 0.26 -5.11 -5.49
N ALA A 227 1.53 -5.51 -5.38
CA ALA A 227 2.63 -4.88 -6.11
C ALA A 227 2.44 -5.01 -7.63
N GLU A 228 2.06 -6.20 -8.13
CA GLU A 228 1.77 -6.48 -9.55
C GLU A 228 0.59 -5.65 -10.08
N ALA A 229 -0.40 -5.35 -9.24
CA ALA A 229 -1.49 -4.44 -9.61
C ALA A 229 -1.02 -2.98 -9.74
N LEU A 230 0.09 -2.60 -9.08
CA LEU A 230 0.71 -1.28 -9.19
C LEU A 230 1.68 -1.17 -10.36
N SER A 231 2.41 -2.24 -10.70
CA SER A 231 3.36 -2.29 -11.80
C SER A 231 3.42 -3.69 -12.42
N ALA A 232 3.42 -3.76 -13.76
CA ALA A 232 3.67 -5.01 -14.48
C ALA A 232 5.17 -5.41 -14.46
N ASN A 233 6.05 -4.53 -14.01
CA ASN A 233 7.48 -4.73 -13.90
C ASN A 233 7.92 -4.51 -12.45
N CYS A 234 7.91 -5.58 -11.66
CA CYS A 234 8.34 -5.58 -10.27
C CYS A 234 9.69 -6.28 -10.12
N SER A 235 10.48 -5.82 -9.15
CA SER A 235 11.70 -6.50 -8.71
C SER A 235 11.80 -6.47 -7.19
N ASP A 236 12.21 -7.59 -6.60
CA ASP A 236 12.46 -7.67 -5.16
C ASP A 236 13.80 -7.02 -4.81
N SER A 237 13.86 -6.39 -3.65
CA SER A 237 15.09 -5.84 -3.09
C SER A 237 15.05 -5.89 -1.57
N ASP A 238 16.19 -6.24 -1.00
CA ASP A 238 16.40 -6.07 0.44
C ASP A 238 16.68 -4.60 0.78
N ILE A 239 16.32 -4.19 2.00
CA ILE A 239 16.71 -2.90 2.54
C ILE A 239 18.19 -2.98 2.90
N ASN A 240 19.02 -2.25 2.18
CA ASN A 240 20.46 -2.28 2.35
C ASN A 240 20.93 -1.63 3.68
N GLU A 241 22.18 -1.90 4.09
CA GLU A 241 22.73 -1.38 5.36
C GLU A 241 22.83 0.14 5.41
N GLU A 242 23.00 0.83 4.31
CA GLU A 242 23.02 2.30 4.27
C GLU A 242 21.65 2.88 4.69
N ILE A 243 20.57 2.36 4.12
CA ILE A 243 19.20 2.73 4.50
C ILE A 243 18.94 2.36 5.96
N LEU A 244 19.35 1.16 6.40
CA LEU A 244 19.17 0.74 7.79
C LEU A 244 19.95 1.61 8.77
N ASN A 245 21.18 2.01 8.45
CA ASN A 245 21.99 2.92 9.28
C ASN A 245 21.31 4.29 9.38
N ARG A 246 20.85 4.84 8.24
CA ARG A 246 20.10 6.08 8.23
C ARG A 246 18.80 5.98 9.05
N ALA A 247 18.09 4.87 8.94
CA ALA A 247 16.89 4.62 9.72
C ALA A 247 17.18 4.54 11.23
N ARG A 248 18.30 3.91 11.65
CA ARG A 248 18.72 3.89 13.07
C ARG A 248 18.96 5.30 13.60
N GLU A 249 19.62 6.16 12.83
CA GLU A 249 19.80 7.58 13.21
C GLU A 249 18.46 8.31 13.35
N LEU A 250 17.56 8.15 12.38
CA LEU A 250 16.23 8.76 12.42
C LEU A 250 15.40 8.23 13.60
N ALA A 251 15.47 6.93 13.88
CA ALA A 251 14.81 6.35 15.04
C ALA A 251 15.31 6.96 16.35
N GLN A 252 16.63 7.12 16.50
CA GLN A 252 17.23 7.69 17.72
C GLN A 252 16.97 9.20 17.87
N ARG A 253 17.09 9.97 16.78
CA ARG A 253 17.06 11.44 16.84
C ARG A 253 15.66 12.03 16.63
N LYS A 254 14.71 11.24 16.13
CA LYS A 254 13.37 11.71 15.81
C LYS A 254 12.30 10.78 16.37
N TYR A 255 12.06 9.62 15.75
CA TYR A 255 10.87 8.81 15.99
C TYR A 255 10.79 8.17 17.38
N GLY A 256 11.94 7.92 18.05
CA GLY A 256 12.01 7.40 19.41
C GLY A 256 12.13 8.49 20.48
N THR A 257 12.01 9.78 20.13
CA THR A 257 12.16 10.87 21.09
C THR A 257 10.82 11.39 21.61
N GLU A 258 10.79 11.74 22.90
CA GLU A 258 9.63 12.39 23.52
C GLU A 258 9.28 13.74 22.83
N SER A 259 10.31 14.48 22.39
CA SER A 259 10.11 15.75 21.69
C SER A 259 9.35 15.58 20.38
N TRP A 260 9.61 14.52 19.61
CA TRP A 260 8.85 14.21 18.41
C TRP A 260 7.47 13.66 18.74
N LEU A 261 7.39 12.74 19.69
CA LEU A 261 6.13 12.11 20.11
C LEU A 261 5.14 13.16 20.60
N ARG A 262 5.60 14.14 21.41
CA ARG A 262 4.77 15.20 22.00
C ARG A 262 4.75 16.51 21.21
N LYS A 263 5.30 16.51 20.01
CA LYS A 263 5.31 17.71 19.15
C LYS A 263 3.89 18.30 19.02
N ARG A 264 3.79 19.60 19.21
CA ARG A 264 2.55 20.39 19.06
C ARG A 264 2.38 20.87 17.61
#